data_5c85eadf916d6716ecda0b52c882d3ca
#
_entry.id   5c85eadf916d6716ecda0b52c882d3ca
#
_cell.length_a   1.000
_cell.length_b   1.000
_cell.length_c   1.000
_cell.angle_alpha   90.00
_cell.angle_beta   90.00
_cell.angle_gamma   90.00
#
_symmetry.space_group_name_H-M   'P 1'
#
loop_
_entity.id
_entity.type
_entity.pdbx_description
1 polymer ?
#
loop_
_entity_poly.entity_id
_entity_poly.type
_entity_poly.pdbx_seq_one_letter_code
_entity_poly.pdbx_strand_id
1 'polypeptide(L)'
;TKRVGYEIGLRALSVCTGCGPGAMKGPMKGATIGHAKQRIRDGRYIGMTEPGIIAAEPPNPIVNHLVIMPDIEKRLEAFVRIGHGIIVFPGGVGTAEEILYLLGILLHPDNAGIPFPLVFTGPRQSAAYFEQIDKFLRLTLGDSVAQHYQIIVDNPAAVAHAMVRGIDKVRNHRLDNKDAFFFNWALSIPYPFQLPFRPTHEAMRGLAIQRERPRHELAADLRRAFSGIVAGNVKEEGVRAIEQT
;
A
#
# COMPACT_ATOMS: atom_id res chain seq x y z
N THR A 1 -10.81 6.89 -8.24
CA THR A 1 -9.63 7.48 -7.55
C THR A 1 -9.84 8.98 -7.27
N LYS A 2 -10.12 9.85 -8.30
CA LYS A 2 -10.25 11.31 -8.15
C LYS A 2 -11.30 11.75 -7.11
N ARG A 3 -12.50 11.12 -7.09
CA ARG A 3 -13.56 11.44 -6.12
C ARG A 3 -13.13 11.13 -4.69
N VAL A 4 -12.44 10.00 -4.46
CA VAL A 4 -11.87 9.67 -3.15
C VAL A 4 -10.87 10.74 -2.71
N GLY A 5 -9.93 11.11 -3.59
CA GLY A 5 -8.98 12.19 -3.29
C GLY A 5 -9.66 13.52 -2.97
N TYR A 6 -10.74 13.88 -3.67
CA TYR A 6 -11.53 15.07 -3.37
C TYR A 6 -12.11 15.04 -1.95
N GLU A 7 -12.71 13.93 -1.54
CA GLU A 7 -13.25 13.75 -0.20
C GLU A 7 -12.16 13.78 0.88
N ILE A 8 -10.98 13.24 0.60
CA ILE A 8 -9.78 13.31 1.45
C ILE A 8 -9.34 14.76 1.60
N GLY A 9 -9.23 15.50 0.49
CA GLY A 9 -8.85 16.92 0.51
C GLY A 9 -9.86 17.83 1.23
N LEU A 10 -11.18 17.57 1.12
CA LEU A 10 -12.19 18.29 1.92
C LEU A 10 -11.99 18.13 3.43
N ARG A 11 -11.27 17.12 3.87
CA ARG A 11 -10.96 16.83 5.29
C ARG A 11 -9.53 17.20 5.67
N ALA A 12 -8.89 18.06 4.87
CA ALA A 12 -7.55 18.58 5.11
C ALA A 12 -6.45 17.50 5.20
N LEU A 13 -6.68 16.31 4.66
CA LEU A 13 -5.68 15.24 4.66
C LEU A 13 -4.77 15.37 3.44
N SER A 14 -3.48 15.24 3.67
CA SER A 14 -2.46 15.14 2.62
C SER A 14 -2.50 13.79 1.91
N VAL A 15 -1.98 13.71 0.69
CA VAL A 15 -1.99 12.51 -0.13
C VAL A 15 -0.58 12.11 -0.53
N CYS A 16 -0.25 10.84 -0.33
CA CYS A 16 0.97 10.23 -0.81
C CYS A 16 0.64 9.12 -1.83
N THR A 17 1.32 9.09 -2.97
CA THR A 17 1.18 8.03 -3.98
C THR A 17 2.52 7.71 -4.64
N GLY A 18 2.56 6.67 -5.50
CA GLY A 18 3.71 6.33 -6.34
C GLY A 18 4.03 7.34 -7.45
N CYS A 19 3.36 8.50 -7.45
CA CYS A 19 3.54 9.66 -8.34
C CYS A 19 3.34 9.47 -9.84
N GLY A 20 3.05 8.28 -10.34
CA GLY A 20 2.74 8.03 -11.75
C GLY A 20 1.40 8.61 -12.21
N PRO A 21 1.01 8.39 -13.47
CA PRO A 21 -0.28 8.80 -14.04
C PRO A 21 -1.46 7.97 -13.50
N GLY A 22 -2.64 8.15 -14.08
CA GLY A 22 -3.81 7.31 -13.86
C GLY A 22 -4.27 7.25 -12.41
N ALA A 23 -4.23 6.06 -11.84
CA ALA A 23 -4.69 5.78 -10.48
C ALA A 23 -3.88 6.52 -9.40
N MET A 24 -2.62 6.81 -9.62
CA MET A 24 -1.75 7.55 -8.70
C MET A 24 -1.98 9.07 -8.77
N LYS A 25 -2.19 9.62 -9.97
CA LYS A 25 -2.50 11.05 -10.16
C LYS A 25 -3.91 11.41 -9.71
N GLY A 26 -4.87 10.51 -9.88
CA GLY A 26 -6.27 10.75 -9.58
C GLY A 26 -6.54 11.27 -8.17
N PRO A 27 -6.08 10.60 -7.11
CA PRO A 27 -6.24 11.05 -5.74
C PRO A 27 -5.63 12.42 -5.47
N MET A 28 -4.44 12.69 -5.97
CA MET A 28 -3.78 14.00 -5.83
C MET A 28 -4.61 15.10 -6.50
N LYS A 29 -5.07 14.87 -7.75
CA LYS A 29 -5.93 15.82 -8.47
C LYS A 29 -7.26 16.07 -7.74
N GLY A 30 -7.82 15.06 -7.10
CA GLY A 30 -9.01 15.22 -6.27
C GLY A 30 -8.72 16.06 -5.04
N ALA A 31 -7.65 15.73 -4.33
CA ALA A 31 -7.26 16.40 -3.10
C ALA A 31 -6.94 17.89 -3.31
N THR A 32 -6.28 18.26 -4.42
CA THR A 32 -6.03 19.68 -4.74
C THR A 32 -7.33 20.48 -4.85
N ILE A 33 -8.37 19.90 -5.46
CA ILE A 33 -9.69 20.54 -5.57
C ILE A 33 -10.36 20.64 -4.19
N GLY A 34 -10.30 19.57 -3.38
CA GLY A 34 -10.83 19.54 -2.02
C GLY A 34 -10.16 20.59 -1.13
N HIS A 35 -8.83 20.65 -1.12
CA HIS A 35 -8.05 21.64 -0.40
C HIS A 35 -8.38 23.06 -0.85
N ALA A 36 -8.47 23.31 -2.16
CA ALA A 36 -8.84 24.64 -2.67
C ALA A 36 -10.22 25.09 -2.16
N LYS A 37 -11.22 24.19 -2.13
CA LYS A 37 -12.55 24.49 -1.58
C LYS A 37 -12.53 24.80 -0.10
N GLN A 38 -11.64 24.17 0.66
CA GLN A 38 -11.46 24.40 2.09
C GLN A 38 -10.45 25.52 2.38
N ARG A 39 -9.92 26.20 1.35
CA ARG A 39 -8.87 27.23 1.46
C ARG A 39 -7.60 26.75 2.16
N ILE A 40 -7.28 25.46 2.06
CA ILE A 40 -6.07 24.86 2.58
C ILE A 40 -4.94 25.12 1.58
N ARG A 41 -3.88 25.79 2.02
CA ARG A 41 -2.75 26.19 1.16
C ARG A 41 -1.51 25.31 1.32
N ASP A 42 -1.41 24.59 2.41
CA ASP A 42 -0.27 23.74 2.81
C ASP A 42 -0.50 22.25 2.55
N GLY A 43 -1.45 21.91 1.67
CA GLY A 43 -1.71 20.53 1.26
C GLY A 43 -0.48 19.86 0.65
N ARG A 44 -0.11 18.69 1.16
CA ARG A 44 1.03 17.93 0.67
C ARG A 44 0.57 16.85 -0.30
N TYR A 45 1.22 16.82 -1.46
CA TYR A 45 1.03 15.83 -2.51
C TYR A 45 2.37 15.13 -2.71
N ILE A 46 2.59 14.08 -1.92
CA ILE A 46 3.88 13.41 -1.81
C ILE A 46 3.96 12.31 -2.87
N GLY A 47 4.93 12.40 -3.75
CA GLY A 47 5.27 11.35 -4.71
C GLY A 47 6.43 10.52 -4.17
N MET A 48 6.21 9.21 -4.00
CA MET A 48 7.27 8.25 -3.67
C MET A 48 7.58 7.38 -4.85
N THR A 49 8.82 7.43 -5.31
CA THR A 49 9.28 6.64 -6.46
C THR A 49 10.61 5.94 -6.14
N GLU A 50 11.13 5.23 -7.10
CA GLU A 50 12.47 4.63 -7.09
C GLU A 50 13.11 4.78 -8.47
N PRO A 51 14.45 4.59 -8.63
CA PRO A 51 15.16 4.91 -9.86
C PRO A 51 14.61 4.21 -11.12
N GLY A 52 14.22 2.95 -11.02
CA GLY A 52 13.67 2.21 -12.16
C GLY A 52 12.32 2.75 -12.63
N ILE A 53 11.46 3.13 -11.69
CA ILE A 53 10.13 3.68 -12.00
C ILE A 53 10.26 5.10 -12.59
N ILE A 54 11.06 5.97 -11.96
CA ILE A 54 11.16 7.36 -12.42
C ILE A 54 11.85 7.48 -13.78
N ALA A 55 12.72 6.54 -14.12
CA ALA A 55 13.36 6.48 -15.44
C ALA A 55 12.35 6.13 -16.54
N ALA A 56 11.35 5.29 -16.22
CA ALA A 56 10.32 4.88 -17.17
C ALA A 56 9.15 5.88 -17.27
N GLU A 57 8.84 6.56 -16.16
CA GLU A 57 7.61 7.36 -16.06
C GLU A 57 7.84 8.59 -15.17
N PRO A 58 7.75 9.82 -15.76
CA PRO A 58 7.99 11.03 -14.97
C PRO A 58 6.89 11.27 -13.93
N PRO A 59 7.23 11.90 -12.79
CA PRO A 59 6.25 12.26 -11.78
C PRO A 59 5.14 13.15 -12.35
N ASN A 60 3.91 12.91 -11.91
CA ASN A 60 2.81 13.77 -12.33
C ASN A 60 2.99 15.21 -11.77
N PRO A 61 2.51 16.25 -12.50
CA PRO A 61 2.80 17.65 -12.18
C PRO A 61 2.11 18.18 -10.91
N ILE A 62 1.32 17.37 -10.21
CA ILE A 62 0.66 17.76 -8.95
C ILE A 62 1.59 17.52 -7.75
N VAL A 63 2.57 16.64 -7.89
CA VAL A 63 3.54 16.33 -6.85
C VAL A 63 4.27 17.61 -6.43
N ASN A 64 4.19 17.95 -5.15
CA ASN A 64 4.92 19.09 -4.57
C ASN A 64 6.03 18.66 -3.59
N HIS A 65 6.07 17.37 -3.26
CA HIS A 65 7.16 16.74 -2.50
C HIS A 65 7.52 15.42 -3.18
N LEU A 66 8.67 15.35 -3.82
CA LEU A 66 9.16 14.13 -4.46
C LEU A 66 10.21 13.47 -3.59
N VAL A 67 10.02 12.18 -3.33
CA VAL A 67 10.94 11.33 -2.57
C VAL A 67 11.35 10.16 -3.46
N ILE A 68 12.65 9.99 -3.66
CA ILE A 68 13.23 8.88 -4.45
C ILE A 68 13.87 7.92 -3.45
N MET A 69 13.31 6.72 -3.35
CA MET A 69 13.83 5.65 -2.50
C MET A 69 14.82 4.79 -3.29
N PRO A 70 15.79 4.13 -2.64
CA PRO A 70 16.83 3.39 -3.35
C PRO A 70 16.32 2.16 -4.10
N ASP A 71 15.25 1.54 -3.63
CA ASP A 71 14.65 0.31 -4.17
C ASP A 71 13.17 0.21 -3.83
N ILE A 72 12.50 -0.84 -4.35
CA ILE A 72 11.07 -1.06 -4.15
C ILE A 72 10.72 -1.39 -2.70
N GLU A 73 11.56 -2.13 -1.98
CA GLU A 73 11.33 -2.48 -0.59
C GLU A 73 11.36 -1.25 0.31
N LYS A 74 12.34 -0.37 0.12
CA LYS A 74 12.42 0.91 0.84
C LYS A 74 11.30 1.86 0.46
N ARG A 75 10.81 1.80 -0.77
CA ARG A 75 9.63 2.56 -1.19
C ARG A 75 8.37 2.05 -0.49
N LEU A 76 8.16 0.74 -0.41
CA LEU A 76 7.03 0.14 0.31
C LEU A 76 7.11 0.43 1.82
N GLU A 77 8.30 0.31 2.42
CA GLU A 77 8.53 0.69 3.81
C GLU A 77 8.17 2.16 4.04
N ALA A 78 8.60 3.06 3.17
CA ALA A 78 8.35 4.48 3.28
C ALA A 78 6.83 4.81 3.24
N PHE A 79 6.03 4.14 2.41
CA PHE A 79 4.57 4.29 2.44
C PHE A 79 3.98 3.93 3.80
N VAL A 80 4.44 2.84 4.42
CA VAL A 80 3.97 2.42 5.74
C VAL A 80 4.47 3.35 6.85
N ARG A 81 5.70 3.83 6.75
CA ARG A 81 6.29 4.75 7.74
C ARG A 81 5.64 6.12 7.75
N ILE A 82 5.33 6.67 6.58
CA ILE A 82 4.78 8.03 6.47
C ILE A 82 3.24 8.06 6.47
N GLY A 83 2.61 7.00 5.97
CA GLY A 83 1.16 6.91 5.86
C GLY A 83 0.50 6.61 7.20
N HIS A 84 -0.46 7.45 7.62
CA HIS A 84 -1.29 7.19 8.79
C HIS A 84 -2.48 6.28 8.47
N GLY A 85 -2.56 5.81 7.25
CA GLY A 85 -3.50 4.85 6.70
C GLY A 85 -3.34 4.74 5.20
N ILE A 86 -3.78 3.64 4.64
CA ILE A 86 -3.61 3.32 3.21
C ILE A 86 -4.95 3.05 2.56
N ILE A 87 -5.13 3.60 1.36
CA ILE A 87 -6.27 3.32 0.49
C ILE A 87 -5.75 2.59 -0.74
N VAL A 88 -6.28 1.39 -0.98
CA VAL A 88 -5.94 0.55 -2.12
C VAL A 88 -7.03 0.65 -3.18
N PHE A 89 -6.62 0.95 -4.41
CA PHE A 89 -7.48 0.91 -5.59
C PHE A 89 -7.25 -0.38 -6.39
N PRO A 90 -8.20 -0.78 -7.27
CA PRO A 90 -8.00 -1.94 -8.12
C PRO A 90 -6.75 -1.80 -8.98
N GLY A 91 -5.98 -2.86 -9.05
CA GLY A 91 -4.74 -2.91 -9.84
C GLY A 91 -4.38 -4.34 -10.24
N GLY A 92 -3.17 -4.51 -10.74
CA GLY A 92 -2.63 -5.79 -11.18
C GLY A 92 -1.88 -6.54 -10.07
N VAL A 93 -0.95 -7.40 -10.50
CA VAL A 93 -0.11 -8.23 -9.62
C VAL A 93 0.68 -7.43 -8.60
N GLY A 94 1.23 -6.27 -9.00
CA GLY A 94 1.94 -5.36 -8.08
C GLY A 94 1.06 -4.85 -6.94
N THR A 95 -0.24 -4.60 -7.18
CA THR A 95 -1.16 -4.21 -6.11
C THR A 95 -1.41 -5.35 -5.12
N ALA A 96 -1.50 -6.59 -5.60
CA ALA A 96 -1.59 -7.76 -4.73
C ALA A 96 -0.30 -7.94 -3.90
N GLU A 97 0.86 -7.71 -4.50
CA GLU A 97 2.16 -7.68 -3.81
C GLU A 97 2.18 -6.63 -2.68
N GLU A 98 1.71 -5.40 -2.97
CA GLU A 98 1.63 -4.33 -1.98
C GLU A 98 0.65 -4.66 -0.83
N ILE A 99 -0.50 -5.27 -1.11
CA ILE A 99 -1.46 -5.74 -0.10
C ILE A 99 -0.81 -6.80 0.80
N LEU A 100 -0.14 -7.79 0.23
CA LEU A 100 0.54 -8.85 0.99
C LEU A 100 1.69 -8.30 1.83
N TYR A 101 2.42 -7.31 1.33
CA TYR A 101 3.43 -6.58 2.11
C TYR A 101 2.83 -5.94 3.36
N LEU A 102 1.75 -5.18 3.18
CA LEU A 102 1.04 -4.53 4.29
C LEU A 102 0.52 -5.55 5.30
N LEU A 103 -0.15 -6.61 4.83
CA LEU A 103 -0.69 -7.63 5.72
C LEU A 103 0.40 -8.41 6.43
N GLY A 104 1.55 -8.65 5.80
CA GLY A 104 2.71 -9.25 6.47
C GLY A 104 3.20 -8.41 7.66
N ILE A 105 3.12 -7.09 7.56
CA ILE A 105 3.44 -6.18 8.67
C ILE A 105 2.32 -6.19 9.71
N LEU A 106 1.06 -6.01 9.30
CA LEU A 106 -0.08 -5.88 10.23
C LEU A 106 -0.40 -7.18 10.99
N LEU A 107 -0.09 -8.33 10.41
CA LEU A 107 -0.24 -9.64 11.05
C LEU A 107 0.94 -10.02 11.96
N HIS A 108 2.02 -9.23 11.97
CA HIS A 108 3.16 -9.50 12.84
C HIS A 108 2.76 -9.35 14.31
N PRO A 109 3.12 -10.30 15.20
CA PRO A 109 2.73 -10.25 16.61
C PRO A 109 3.11 -8.96 17.32
N ASP A 110 4.28 -8.40 17.04
CA ASP A 110 4.75 -7.14 17.63
C ASP A 110 3.88 -5.93 17.26
N ASN A 111 3.08 -6.03 16.19
CA ASN A 111 2.19 -4.99 15.74
C ASN A 111 0.74 -5.19 16.22
N ALA A 112 0.50 -6.23 17.02
CA ALA A 112 -0.81 -6.49 17.57
C ALA A 112 -1.33 -5.29 18.38
N GLY A 113 -2.52 -4.81 18.05
CA GLY A 113 -3.13 -3.67 18.72
C GLY A 113 -2.69 -2.28 18.23
N ILE A 114 -1.69 -2.19 17.35
CA ILE A 114 -1.33 -0.91 16.72
C ILE A 114 -2.35 -0.60 15.62
N PRO A 115 -3.12 0.51 15.73
CA PRO A 115 -4.12 0.85 14.73
C PRO A 115 -3.46 1.30 13.43
N PHE A 116 -3.92 0.73 12.31
CA PHE A 116 -3.49 1.13 10.97
C PHE A 116 -4.67 1.00 10.01
N PRO A 117 -5.36 2.09 9.65
CA PRO A 117 -6.51 2.02 8.77
C PRO A 117 -6.10 1.63 7.35
N LEU A 118 -6.71 0.56 6.84
CA LEU A 118 -6.54 0.04 5.49
C LEU A 118 -7.91 -0.09 4.82
N VAL A 119 -8.10 0.58 3.69
CA VAL A 119 -9.38 0.57 2.98
C VAL A 119 -9.15 0.19 1.52
N PHE A 120 -9.87 -0.83 1.05
CA PHE A 120 -9.95 -1.19 -0.36
C PHE A 120 -11.16 -0.51 -0.98
N THR A 121 -10.97 0.19 -2.08
CA THR A 121 -12.03 0.97 -2.71
C THR A 121 -11.89 1.09 -4.22
N GLY A 122 -13.02 1.23 -4.88
CA GLY A 122 -13.09 1.45 -6.32
C GLY A 122 -14.52 1.81 -6.74
N PRO A 123 -14.77 2.03 -8.03
CA PRO A 123 -16.10 2.21 -8.56
C PRO A 123 -16.88 0.88 -8.47
N ARG A 124 -18.19 0.94 -8.65
CA ARG A 124 -19.11 -0.21 -8.50
C ARG A 124 -18.65 -1.46 -9.27
N GLN A 125 -18.12 -1.27 -10.49
CA GLN A 125 -17.59 -2.37 -11.30
C GLN A 125 -16.37 -3.07 -10.70
N SER A 126 -15.75 -2.51 -9.67
CA SER A 126 -14.61 -3.12 -8.97
C SER A 126 -15.04 -4.05 -7.82
N ALA A 127 -16.33 -4.22 -7.57
CA ALA A 127 -16.82 -5.06 -6.47
C ALA A 127 -16.28 -6.49 -6.60
N ALA A 128 -16.46 -7.11 -7.77
CA ALA A 128 -16.00 -8.46 -8.04
C ALA A 128 -14.47 -8.62 -7.89
N TYR A 129 -13.68 -7.60 -8.24
CA TYR A 129 -12.24 -7.60 -8.02
C TYR A 129 -11.92 -7.72 -6.52
N PHE A 130 -12.54 -6.91 -5.67
CA PHE A 130 -12.29 -6.96 -4.23
C PHE A 130 -12.88 -8.19 -3.56
N GLU A 131 -13.97 -8.75 -4.07
CA GLU A 131 -14.46 -10.06 -3.63
C GLU A 131 -13.44 -11.18 -3.87
N GLN A 132 -12.76 -11.16 -5.04
CA GLN A 132 -11.69 -12.12 -5.32
C GLN A 132 -10.47 -11.91 -4.44
N ILE A 133 -10.06 -10.65 -4.20
CA ILE A 133 -8.97 -10.34 -3.27
C ILE A 133 -9.32 -10.79 -1.85
N ASP A 134 -10.51 -10.46 -1.32
CA ASP A 134 -10.95 -10.90 0.02
C ASP A 134 -10.96 -12.42 0.13
N LYS A 135 -11.53 -13.11 -0.87
CA LYS A 135 -11.54 -14.56 -0.92
C LYS A 135 -10.12 -15.15 -0.91
N PHE A 136 -9.23 -14.61 -1.73
CA PHE A 136 -7.83 -15.04 -1.76
C PHE A 136 -7.15 -14.86 -0.40
N LEU A 137 -7.28 -13.68 0.21
CA LEU A 137 -6.67 -13.37 1.50
C LEU A 137 -7.20 -14.28 2.61
N ARG A 138 -8.52 -14.50 2.68
CA ARG A 138 -9.14 -15.42 3.67
C ARG A 138 -8.72 -16.86 3.46
N LEU A 139 -8.68 -17.33 2.22
CA LEU A 139 -8.26 -18.70 1.91
C LEU A 139 -6.80 -18.96 2.25
N THR A 140 -5.93 -17.97 2.08
CA THR A 140 -4.50 -18.12 2.33
C THR A 140 -4.11 -17.77 3.77
N LEU A 141 -4.58 -16.63 4.28
CA LEU A 141 -4.18 -16.09 5.59
C LEU A 141 -5.20 -16.33 6.71
N GLY A 142 -6.34 -16.96 6.37
CA GLY A 142 -7.43 -17.26 7.30
C GLY A 142 -8.40 -16.09 7.52
N ASP A 143 -9.62 -16.38 7.99
CA ASP A 143 -10.74 -15.43 8.07
C ASP A 143 -10.44 -14.19 8.93
N SER A 144 -9.62 -14.32 9.96
CA SER A 144 -9.25 -13.21 10.85
C SER A 144 -8.49 -12.08 10.13
N VAL A 145 -7.91 -12.33 8.94
CA VAL A 145 -7.24 -11.28 8.16
C VAL A 145 -8.18 -10.12 7.81
N ALA A 146 -9.47 -10.40 7.64
CA ALA A 146 -10.48 -9.40 7.30
C ALA A 146 -10.68 -8.30 8.36
N GLN A 147 -10.21 -8.50 9.58
CA GLN A 147 -10.24 -7.45 10.61
C GLN A 147 -9.23 -6.32 10.35
N HIS A 148 -8.24 -6.53 9.47
CA HIS A 148 -7.19 -5.55 9.17
C HIS A 148 -7.53 -4.59 8.04
N TYR A 149 -8.64 -4.81 7.30
CA TYR A 149 -9.05 -3.93 6.22
C TYR A 149 -10.56 -3.77 6.15
N GLN A 150 -11.00 -2.75 5.42
CA GLN A 150 -12.41 -2.53 5.08
C GLN A 150 -12.54 -2.44 3.56
N ILE A 151 -13.59 -3.01 3.01
CA ILE A 151 -13.94 -2.88 1.59
C ILE A 151 -15.11 -1.92 1.48
N ILE A 152 -14.90 -0.77 0.84
CA ILE A 152 -15.91 0.28 0.64
C ILE A 152 -15.95 0.62 -0.85
N VAL A 153 -16.90 0.05 -1.57
CA VAL A 153 -17.04 0.25 -3.02
C VAL A 153 -18.06 1.35 -3.29
N ASP A 154 -17.78 2.16 -4.31
CA ASP A 154 -18.66 3.22 -4.86
C ASP A 154 -19.13 4.28 -3.84
N ASN A 155 -18.42 4.46 -2.76
CA ASN A 155 -18.76 5.47 -1.75
C ASN A 155 -17.52 6.25 -1.28
N PRO A 156 -17.04 7.23 -2.08
CA PRO A 156 -15.86 8.03 -1.74
C PRO A 156 -15.94 8.76 -0.40
N ALA A 157 -17.14 9.25 -0.03
CA ALA A 157 -17.34 9.94 1.24
C ALA A 157 -17.17 8.99 2.43
N ALA A 158 -17.72 7.76 2.34
CA ALA A 158 -17.54 6.74 3.38
C ALA A 158 -16.09 6.33 3.54
N VAL A 159 -15.32 6.21 2.43
CA VAL A 159 -13.88 5.97 2.46
C VAL A 159 -13.17 7.06 3.26
N ALA A 160 -13.40 8.32 2.92
CA ALA A 160 -12.76 9.44 3.61
C ALA A 160 -13.15 9.51 5.10
N HIS A 161 -14.40 9.23 5.46
CA HIS A 161 -14.81 9.12 6.85
C HIS A 161 -14.14 7.96 7.59
N ALA A 162 -13.99 6.80 6.95
CA ALA A 162 -13.27 5.66 7.52
C ALA A 162 -11.80 6.02 7.79
N MET A 163 -11.16 6.72 6.85
CA MET A 163 -9.78 7.18 7.00
C MET A 163 -9.63 8.18 8.15
N VAL A 164 -10.48 9.20 8.25
CA VAL A 164 -10.44 10.17 9.36
C VAL A 164 -10.55 9.47 10.71
N ARG A 165 -11.58 8.62 10.88
CA ARG A 165 -11.76 7.85 12.12
C ARG A 165 -10.56 6.94 12.43
N GLY A 166 -9.98 6.32 11.40
CA GLY A 166 -8.80 5.48 11.55
C GLY A 166 -7.57 6.29 11.97
N ILE A 167 -7.34 7.44 11.36
CA ILE A 167 -6.23 8.35 11.69
C ILE A 167 -6.39 8.88 13.13
N ASP A 168 -7.60 9.21 13.56
CA ASP A 168 -7.84 9.62 14.94
C ASP A 168 -7.51 8.52 15.96
N LYS A 169 -7.82 7.26 15.62
CA LYS A 169 -7.38 6.11 16.44
C LYS A 169 -5.85 6.00 16.49
N VAL A 170 -5.16 6.20 15.35
CA VAL A 170 -3.68 6.21 15.32
C VAL A 170 -3.14 7.33 16.20
N ARG A 171 -3.70 8.54 16.13
CA ARG A 171 -3.29 9.67 16.97
C ARG A 171 -3.46 9.38 18.45
N ASN A 172 -4.62 8.90 18.85
CA ASN A 172 -4.91 8.59 20.24
C ASN A 172 -3.97 7.50 20.77
N HIS A 173 -3.81 6.42 20.02
CA HIS A 173 -2.87 5.34 20.36
C HIS A 173 -1.44 5.86 20.59
N ARG A 174 -0.97 6.77 19.73
CA ARG A 174 0.37 7.36 19.89
C ARG A 174 0.46 8.30 21.10
N LEU A 175 -0.55 9.13 21.33
CA LEU A 175 -0.61 9.96 22.52
C LEU A 175 -0.56 9.12 23.80
N ASP A 176 -1.34 8.05 23.87
CA ASP A 176 -1.40 7.14 25.01
C ASP A 176 -0.05 6.46 25.25
N ASN A 177 0.68 6.14 24.17
CA ASN A 177 2.00 5.50 24.23
C ASN A 177 3.17 6.49 24.21
N LYS A 178 2.92 7.82 24.26
CA LYS A 178 3.93 8.88 24.22
C LYS A 178 4.83 8.79 22.96
N ASP A 179 4.28 8.32 21.85
CA ASP A 179 4.98 8.19 20.58
C ASP A 179 4.86 9.47 19.72
N ALA A 180 5.92 9.77 18.98
CA ALA A 180 5.92 10.91 18.06
C ALA A 180 4.95 10.67 16.90
N PHE A 181 4.14 11.69 16.56
CA PHE A 181 3.09 11.58 15.54
C PHE A 181 3.59 11.68 14.08
N PHE A 182 4.86 11.74 13.79
CA PHE A 182 5.32 11.97 12.42
C PHE A 182 5.40 10.70 11.58
N PHE A 183 6.05 9.67 12.10
CA PHE A 183 6.30 8.42 11.39
C PHE A 183 5.82 7.23 12.21
N ASN A 184 5.45 6.14 11.54
CA ASN A 184 5.03 4.89 12.20
C ASN A 184 6.24 4.07 12.68
N TRP A 185 7.08 4.66 13.55
CA TRP A 185 8.25 3.96 14.09
C TRP A 185 7.88 2.82 15.03
N ALA A 186 6.74 2.89 15.69
CA ALA A 186 6.23 1.82 16.56
C ALA A 186 5.91 0.53 15.80
N LEU A 187 5.62 0.61 14.49
CA LEU A 187 5.42 -0.58 13.68
C LEU A 187 6.73 -1.33 13.50
N SER A 188 6.77 -2.60 13.96
CA SER A 188 7.83 -3.54 13.67
C SER A 188 7.73 -3.98 12.21
N ILE A 189 8.74 -3.68 11.40
CA ILE A 189 8.85 -4.16 10.02
C ILE A 189 9.97 -5.20 9.99
N PRO A 190 9.67 -6.48 9.76
CA PRO A 190 10.67 -7.52 9.74
C PRO A 190 11.81 -7.23 8.79
N TYR A 191 13.05 -7.51 9.19
CA TYR A 191 14.23 -7.24 8.40
C TYR A 191 14.16 -7.74 6.94
N PRO A 192 13.62 -8.96 6.66
CA PRO A 192 13.45 -9.43 5.29
C PRO A 192 12.55 -8.56 4.40
N PHE A 193 11.65 -7.74 4.97
CA PHE A 193 10.84 -6.78 4.21
C PHE A 193 11.58 -5.50 3.86
N GLN A 194 12.73 -5.26 4.48
CA GLN A 194 13.54 -4.07 4.27
C GLN A 194 14.67 -4.28 3.27
N LEU A 195 14.87 -5.52 2.81
CA LEU A 195 15.91 -5.90 1.87
C LEU A 195 15.31 -6.20 0.50
N PRO A 196 15.99 -5.79 -0.60
CA PRO A 196 15.58 -6.15 -1.94
C PRO A 196 15.48 -7.66 -2.13
N PHE A 197 14.32 -8.13 -2.58
CA PHE A 197 14.12 -9.51 -2.96
C PHE A 197 14.49 -9.71 -4.43
N ARG A 198 15.48 -10.57 -4.69
CA ARG A 198 15.83 -10.98 -6.05
C ARG A 198 15.16 -12.31 -6.36
N PRO A 199 14.21 -12.38 -7.31
CA PRO A 199 13.48 -13.60 -7.65
C PRO A 199 14.33 -14.52 -8.54
N THR A 200 15.38 -15.10 -7.97
CA THR A 200 16.16 -16.16 -8.62
C THR A 200 15.45 -17.50 -8.47
N HIS A 201 15.76 -18.48 -9.31
CA HIS A 201 15.20 -19.84 -9.19
C HIS A 201 15.44 -20.45 -7.80
N GLU A 202 16.62 -20.23 -7.22
CA GLU A 202 16.95 -20.67 -5.87
C GLU A 202 16.08 -19.98 -4.81
N ALA A 203 15.96 -18.65 -4.88
CA ALA A 203 15.13 -17.87 -3.96
C ALA A 203 13.65 -18.26 -4.05
N MET A 204 13.14 -18.48 -5.27
CA MET A 204 11.76 -18.91 -5.49
C MET A 204 11.50 -20.33 -4.97
N ARG A 205 12.47 -21.23 -5.14
CA ARG A 205 12.39 -22.62 -4.62
C ARG A 205 12.42 -22.66 -3.10
N GLY A 206 13.08 -21.69 -2.47
CA GLY A 206 13.15 -21.55 -1.01
C GLY A 206 11.90 -20.98 -0.35
N LEU A 207 10.88 -20.55 -1.11
CA LEU A 207 9.64 -20.02 -0.55
C LEU A 207 8.83 -21.14 0.14
N ALA A 208 8.38 -20.87 1.35
CA ALA A 208 7.58 -21.81 2.13
C ALA A 208 6.11 -21.36 2.16
N ILE A 209 5.35 -21.72 1.13
CA ILE A 209 3.93 -21.38 0.97
C ILE A 209 3.08 -22.52 1.57
N GLN A 210 2.97 -22.54 2.90
CA GLN A 210 2.25 -23.54 3.67
C GLN A 210 1.32 -22.87 4.67
N ARG A 211 0.09 -23.34 4.82
CA ARG A 211 -0.94 -22.72 5.68
C ARG A 211 -0.67 -22.83 7.18
N GLU A 212 0.13 -23.81 7.57
CA GLU A 212 0.50 -24.08 8.96
C GLU A 212 1.50 -23.09 9.54
N ARG A 213 2.13 -22.30 8.67
CA ARG A 213 3.09 -21.27 9.08
C ARG A 213 2.41 -20.06 9.75
N PRO A 214 3.15 -19.29 10.56
CA PRO A 214 2.70 -17.99 11.04
C PRO A 214 2.23 -17.13 9.88
N ARG A 215 1.06 -16.51 10.01
CA ARG A 215 0.38 -15.81 8.89
C ARG A 215 1.18 -14.66 8.32
N HIS A 216 1.92 -13.94 9.14
CA HIS A 216 2.80 -12.85 8.69
C HIS A 216 3.97 -13.37 7.85
N GLU A 217 4.52 -14.55 8.16
CA GLU A 217 5.56 -15.19 7.36
C GLU A 217 5.00 -15.71 6.04
N LEU A 218 3.82 -16.34 6.07
CA LEU A 218 3.15 -16.78 4.86
C LEU A 218 2.82 -15.60 3.93
N ALA A 219 2.34 -14.48 4.47
CA ALA A 219 2.10 -13.26 3.69
C ALA A 219 3.40 -12.74 3.06
N ALA A 220 4.53 -12.82 3.77
CA ALA A 220 5.84 -12.45 3.26
C ALA A 220 6.28 -13.33 2.08
N ASP A 221 6.12 -14.63 2.18
CA ASP A 221 6.51 -15.55 1.12
C ASP A 221 5.55 -15.50 -0.08
N LEU A 222 4.25 -15.30 0.15
CA LEU A 222 3.29 -15.00 -0.93
C LEU A 222 3.66 -13.69 -1.65
N ARG A 223 4.01 -12.62 -0.93
CA ARG A 223 4.50 -11.37 -1.52
C ARG A 223 5.71 -11.61 -2.42
N ARG A 224 6.67 -12.40 -1.97
CA ARG A 224 7.87 -12.76 -2.76
C ARG A 224 7.52 -13.57 -4.01
N ALA A 225 6.55 -14.49 -3.92
CA ALA A 225 6.03 -15.21 -5.07
C ALA A 225 5.42 -14.26 -6.12
N PHE A 226 4.61 -13.29 -5.68
CA PHE A 226 4.06 -12.26 -6.55
C PHE A 226 5.15 -11.35 -7.14
N SER A 227 6.21 -11.02 -6.38
CA SER A 227 7.38 -10.31 -6.88
C SER A 227 8.07 -11.08 -8.01
N GLY A 228 8.19 -12.39 -7.89
CA GLY A 228 8.69 -13.28 -8.94
C GLY A 228 7.83 -13.23 -10.21
N ILE A 229 6.51 -13.24 -10.07
CA ILE A 229 5.58 -13.10 -11.20
C ILE A 229 5.75 -11.74 -11.88
N VAL A 230 5.85 -10.64 -11.12
CA VAL A 230 6.09 -9.30 -11.67
C VAL A 230 7.43 -9.25 -12.41
N ALA A 231 8.50 -9.77 -11.82
CA ALA A 231 9.81 -9.80 -12.45
C ALA A 231 9.82 -10.59 -13.76
N GLY A 232 9.19 -11.78 -13.76
CA GLY A 232 9.17 -12.68 -14.92
C GLY A 232 8.29 -12.19 -16.08
N ASN A 233 7.25 -11.37 -15.80
CA ASN A 233 6.31 -10.92 -16.83
C ASN A 233 6.52 -9.48 -17.30
N VAL A 234 7.28 -8.67 -16.55
CA VAL A 234 7.39 -7.21 -16.80
C VAL A 234 8.83 -6.77 -17.04
N LYS A 235 9.79 -7.37 -16.36
CA LYS A 235 11.20 -7.00 -16.52
C LYS A 235 11.84 -7.81 -17.64
N GLU A 236 12.45 -7.14 -18.63
CA GLU A 236 13.13 -7.80 -19.77
C GLU A 236 14.12 -8.89 -19.34
N GLU A 237 14.88 -8.67 -18.28
CA GLU A 237 15.84 -9.65 -17.75
C GLU A 237 15.14 -10.91 -17.24
N GLY A 238 13.99 -10.78 -16.58
CA GLY A 238 13.20 -11.90 -16.09
C GLY A 238 12.53 -12.67 -17.22
N VAL A 239 11.99 -11.96 -18.21
CA VAL A 239 11.40 -12.58 -19.41
C VAL A 239 12.47 -13.39 -20.17
N ARG A 240 13.65 -12.81 -20.41
CA ARG A 240 14.77 -13.51 -21.05
C ARG A 240 15.24 -14.74 -20.26
N ALA A 241 15.28 -14.64 -18.93
CA ALA A 241 15.67 -15.79 -18.09
C ALA A 241 14.66 -16.95 -18.19
N ILE A 242 13.36 -16.66 -18.32
CA ILE A 242 12.33 -17.68 -18.54
C ILE A 242 12.41 -18.29 -19.96
N GLU A 243 12.67 -17.47 -20.97
CA GLU A 243 12.78 -17.93 -22.36
C GLU A 243 14.02 -18.81 -22.64
N GLN A 244 15.03 -18.73 -21.77
CA GLN A 244 16.28 -19.51 -21.87
C GLN A 244 16.25 -20.82 -21.07
N THR A 245 15.17 -21.11 -20.33
CA THR A 245 14.96 -22.34 -19.57
C THR A 245 13.99 -23.28 -20.26
#